data_3a6d46a728f112d35208031b3b1777cb
#
_entry.id   3a6d46a728f112d35208031b3b1777cb
#
_cell.length_a   1.000
_cell.length_b   1.000
_cell.length_c   1.000
_cell.angle_alpha   90.00
_cell.angle_beta   90.00
_cell.angle_gamma   90.00
#
_symmetry.space_group_name_H-M   'P 1'
#
loop_
_entity.id
_entity.type
_entity.pdbx_description
1 polymer ?
#
loop_
_entity_poly.entity_id
_entity_poly.type
_entity_poly.pdbx_seq_one_letter_code
_entity_poly.pdbx_strand_id
1 'polypeptide(L)'
;MKIRIIAVSFLFFFYSCNSDYTIKPRGYFKINFPQKAYQKFDNPSYPYTFEYPVYGEVIKDSLFFDQKAENPYWININFPEFNGKIYISYKEVGKNKFDSLVNDAFTMSYKQHTYKASAIEPEPFITPNNLSGIYFTLKGNTATANQFFITDSTKHFLRGALYFDAVPNEDSLQPVNSFLQKDVRHLINTLQWRNKATSPL
;
A
#
# COMPACT_ATOMS: atom_id res chain seq x y z
N MET A 1 48.91 32.08 44.84
CA MET A 1 49.03 30.69 44.41
C MET A 1 47.68 29.94 44.50
N LYS A 2 46.86 30.13 45.54
CA LYS A 2 45.53 29.40 45.72
C LYS A 2 44.49 29.76 44.71
N ILE A 3 44.37 30.98 44.18
CA ILE A 3 43.36 31.41 43.19
C ILE A 3 43.63 30.78 41.82
N ARG A 4 44.88 30.55 41.41
CA ARG A 4 45.24 29.92 40.14
C ARG A 4 44.85 28.42 40.08
N ILE A 5 44.90 27.75 41.24
CA ILE A 5 44.52 26.33 41.34
C ILE A 5 43.00 26.15 41.21
N ILE A 6 42.22 27.08 41.81
CA ILE A 6 40.72 27.05 41.69
C ILE A 6 40.28 27.30 40.26
N ALA A 7 40.91 28.23 39.52
CA ALA A 7 40.60 28.54 38.14
C ALA A 7 40.89 27.35 37.19
N VAL A 8 41.96 26.61 37.44
CA VAL A 8 42.31 25.42 36.65
C VAL A 8 41.36 24.25 36.95
N SER A 9 40.90 24.09 38.20
CA SER A 9 39.92 23.07 38.57
C SER A 9 38.55 23.32 37.93
N PHE A 10 38.16 24.58 37.72
CA PHE A 10 36.87 24.93 37.08
C PHE A 10 36.84 24.66 35.56
N LEU A 11 38.01 24.64 34.89
CA LEU A 11 38.13 24.33 33.48
C LEU A 11 37.85 22.84 33.16
N PHE A 12 38.06 21.92 34.10
CA PHE A 12 37.86 20.49 33.92
C PHE A 12 36.38 20.07 33.96
N PHE A 13 35.47 20.93 34.47
CA PHE A 13 34.03 20.63 34.49
C PHE A 13 33.33 20.79 33.14
N PHE A 14 33.97 21.41 32.15
CA PHE A 14 33.38 21.61 30.82
C PHE A 14 33.66 20.48 29.82
N TYR A 15 34.46 19.48 30.20
CA TYR A 15 34.80 18.35 29.32
C TYR A 15 33.91 17.13 29.48
N SER A 16 32.86 17.20 30.30
CA SER A 16 31.96 16.07 30.53
C SER A 16 30.61 16.32 29.85
N CYS A 17 30.49 16.01 28.56
CA CYS A 17 29.29 15.51 27.91
C CYS A 17 29.51 15.38 26.38
N ASN A 18 30.23 14.35 25.99
CA ASN A 18 29.96 13.70 24.72
C ASN A 18 29.29 12.35 25.03
N SER A 19 28.02 12.37 25.34
CA SER A 19 27.25 11.13 25.26
C SER A 19 26.97 10.86 23.77
N ASP A 20 27.64 9.88 23.22
CA ASP A 20 27.29 9.33 21.93
C ASP A 20 25.80 9.00 21.97
N TYR A 21 24.99 9.83 21.31
CA TYR A 21 23.55 9.57 21.19
C TYR A 21 23.35 8.32 20.34
N THR A 22 23.19 7.21 21.00
CA THR A 22 22.83 5.96 20.31
C THR A 22 21.34 6.03 19.99
N ILE A 23 21.01 6.12 18.70
CA ILE A 23 19.62 6.03 18.23
C ILE A 23 19.12 4.63 18.60
N LYS A 24 18.26 4.57 19.62
CA LYS A 24 17.60 3.30 19.98
C LYS A 24 16.56 2.95 18.93
N PRO A 25 16.50 1.69 18.49
CA PRO A 25 15.44 1.26 17.60
C PRO A 25 14.09 1.48 18.28
N ARG A 26 13.07 1.92 17.49
CA ARG A 26 11.73 2.15 18.01
C ARG A 26 11.11 0.82 18.44
N GLY A 27 10.59 0.77 19.65
CA GLY A 27 9.82 -0.38 20.14
C GLY A 27 8.37 -0.31 19.64
N TYR A 28 7.83 -1.47 19.27
CA TYR A 28 6.40 -1.66 18.93
C TYR A 28 5.79 -2.65 19.92
N PHE A 29 4.47 -2.55 20.12
CA PHE A 29 3.75 -3.64 20.77
C PHE A 29 3.92 -4.91 19.95
N LYS A 30 4.01 -6.06 20.64
CA LYS A 30 4.14 -7.35 19.96
C LYS A 30 2.88 -7.61 19.12
N ILE A 31 3.05 -7.73 17.82
CA ILE A 31 1.99 -8.13 16.88
C ILE A 31 2.29 -9.57 16.48
N ASN A 32 1.33 -10.45 16.64
CA ASN A 32 1.43 -11.83 16.17
C ASN A 32 0.92 -11.87 14.73
N PHE A 33 1.82 -11.94 13.78
CA PHE A 33 1.45 -12.09 12.38
C PHE A 33 1.16 -13.55 12.04
N PRO A 34 0.07 -13.85 11.31
CA PRO A 34 -0.20 -15.19 10.82
C PRO A 34 0.86 -15.63 9.79
N GLN A 35 0.99 -16.94 9.61
CA GLN A 35 1.82 -17.47 8.54
C GLN A 35 1.24 -17.11 7.18
N LYS A 36 2.10 -16.79 6.22
CA LYS A 36 1.69 -16.50 4.85
C LYS A 36 1.19 -17.79 4.18
N ALA A 37 -0.09 -17.80 3.87
CA ALA A 37 -0.75 -18.79 3.05
C ALA A 37 -1.76 -18.08 2.16
N TYR A 38 -1.94 -18.54 0.94
CA TYR A 38 -2.76 -17.88 -0.06
C TYR A 38 -3.86 -18.78 -0.58
N GLN A 39 -4.95 -18.18 -0.97
CA GLN A 39 -6.09 -18.81 -1.63
C GLN A 39 -6.46 -18.02 -2.87
N LYS A 40 -7.09 -18.70 -3.84
CA LYS A 40 -7.40 -18.10 -5.12
C LYS A 40 -8.78 -17.44 -5.10
N PHE A 41 -8.86 -16.18 -5.55
CA PHE A 41 -10.10 -15.56 -5.98
C PHE A 41 -10.37 -15.97 -7.42
N ASP A 42 -11.32 -16.88 -7.61
CA ASP A 42 -11.64 -17.49 -8.90
C ASP A 42 -13.16 -17.50 -9.16
N ASN A 43 -13.76 -16.31 -9.19
CA ASN A 43 -15.18 -16.13 -9.47
C ASN A 43 -15.38 -15.90 -10.99
N PRO A 44 -16.11 -16.79 -11.70
CA PRO A 44 -16.33 -16.67 -13.15
C PRO A 44 -17.02 -15.38 -13.61
N SER A 45 -17.77 -14.73 -12.71
CA SER A 45 -18.46 -13.47 -13.01
C SER A 45 -17.50 -12.27 -13.10
N TYR A 46 -16.23 -12.41 -12.65
CA TYR A 46 -15.25 -11.34 -12.66
C TYR A 46 -14.27 -11.47 -13.83
N PRO A 47 -13.82 -10.35 -14.43
CA PRO A 47 -12.88 -10.36 -15.56
C PRO A 47 -11.43 -10.64 -15.15
N TYR A 48 -11.20 -10.98 -13.89
CA TYR A 48 -9.87 -11.25 -13.33
C TYR A 48 -9.92 -12.35 -12.28
N THR A 49 -8.74 -12.90 -12.00
CA THR A 49 -8.45 -13.83 -10.91
C THR A 49 -7.10 -13.48 -10.32
N PHE A 50 -6.89 -13.76 -9.04
CA PHE A 50 -5.65 -13.52 -8.31
C PHE A 50 -5.61 -14.38 -7.04
N GLU A 51 -4.47 -14.41 -6.37
CA GLU A 51 -4.34 -15.01 -5.05
C GLU A 51 -4.30 -13.94 -3.97
N TYR A 52 -4.93 -14.24 -2.84
CA TYR A 52 -4.97 -13.39 -1.65
C TYR A 52 -4.77 -14.22 -0.38
N PRO A 53 -4.32 -13.61 0.73
CA PRO A 53 -4.01 -14.39 1.93
C PRO A 53 -5.27 -14.99 2.56
N VAL A 54 -5.14 -16.19 3.15
CA VAL A 54 -6.25 -16.93 3.78
C VAL A 54 -6.88 -16.19 4.96
N TYR A 55 -6.17 -15.23 5.56
CA TYR A 55 -6.69 -14.34 6.63
C TYR A 55 -7.34 -13.06 6.08
N GLY A 56 -7.51 -12.94 4.77
CA GLY A 56 -8.25 -11.88 4.11
C GLY A 56 -9.65 -12.33 3.71
N GLU A 57 -10.59 -11.41 3.69
CA GLU A 57 -11.98 -11.62 3.30
C GLU A 57 -12.31 -10.77 2.07
N VAL A 58 -12.73 -11.41 0.96
CA VAL A 58 -13.16 -10.69 -0.22
C VAL A 58 -14.62 -10.33 -0.11
N ILE A 59 -14.93 -9.04 -0.18
CA ILE A 59 -16.28 -8.48 -0.11
C ILE A 59 -16.55 -7.67 -1.39
N LYS A 60 -17.73 -7.87 -1.98
CA LYS A 60 -18.17 -7.05 -3.11
C LYS A 60 -18.34 -5.60 -2.65
N ASP A 61 -17.72 -4.67 -3.37
CA ASP A 61 -17.89 -3.25 -3.12
C ASP A 61 -18.95 -2.66 -4.06
N SER A 62 -20.02 -2.14 -3.47
CA SER A 62 -21.07 -1.43 -4.21
C SER A 62 -20.96 0.08 -4.08
N LEU A 63 -20.21 0.59 -3.07
CA LEU A 63 -20.03 2.00 -2.78
C LEU A 63 -18.57 2.28 -2.46
N PHE A 64 -17.87 2.94 -3.34
CA PHE A 64 -16.49 3.38 -3.11
C PHE A 64 -16.50 4.84 -2.65
N PHE A 65 -16.18 5.09 -1.36
CA PHE A 65 -16.26 6.42 -0.75
C PHE A 65 -17.57 7.13 -1.06
N ASP A 66 -18.71 6.45 -0.78
CA ASP A 66 -20.09 6.92 -1.03
C ASP A 66 -20.44 7.15 -2.51
N GLN A 67 -19.57 6.81 -3.44
CA GLN A 67 -19.85 6.83 -4.87
C GLN A 67 -20.22 5.43 -5.37
N LYS A 68 -21.26 5.35 -6.19
CA LYS A 68 -21.68 4.09 -6.81
C LYS A 68 -20.57 3.57 -7.73
N ALA A 69 -20.19 2.30 -7.54
CA ALA A 69 -19.23 1.64 -8.41
C ALA A 69 -19.68 1.67 -9.88
N GLU A 70 -18.77 2.01 -10.79
CA GLU A 70 -19.04 2.11 -12.24
C GLU A 70 -19.53 0.77 -12.84
N ASN A 71 -19.10 -0.33 -12.25
CA ASN A 71 -19.42 -1.68 -12.68
C ASN A 71 -19.42 -2.64 -11.48
N PRO A 72 -19.96 -3.88 -11.63
CA PRO A 72 -20.10 -4.82 -10.53
C PRO A 72 -18.80 -5.54 -10.13
N TYR A 73 -17.65 -5.18 -10.72
CA TYR A 73 -16.37 -5.88 -10.53
C TYR A 73 -15.46 -5.22 -9.50
N TRP A 74 -15.98 -4.26 -8.72
CA TRP A 74 -15.25 -3.66 -7.61
C TRP A 74 -15.39 -4.54 -6.37
N ILE A 75 -14.27 -4.75 -5.69
CA ILE A 75 -14.20 -5.56 -4.48
C ILE A 75 -13.29 -4.92 -3.45
N ASN A 76 -13.45 -5.34 -2.21
CA ASN A 76 -12.52 -5.05 -1.12
C ASN A 76 -11.95 -6.36 -0.59
N ILE A 77 -10.68 -6.35 -0.18
CA ILE A 77 -10.08 -7.42 0.60
C ILE A 77 -9.88 -6.88 2.01
N ASN A 78 -10.69 -7.32 2.95
CA ASN A 78 -10.64 -6.90 4.34
C ASN A 78 -9.64 -7.77 5.11
N PHE A 79 -8.93 -7.15 6.04
CA PHE A 79 -8.05 -7.77 7.02
C PHE A 79 -8.53 -7.39 8.43
N PRO A 80 -9.54 -8.09 8.99
CA PRO A 80 -10.19 -7.69 10.26
C PRO A 80 -9.19 -7.59 11.41
N GLU A 81 -8.23 -8.52 11.51
CA GLU A 81 -7.22 -8.53 12.58
C GLU A 81 -6.28 -7.31 12.56
N PHE A 82 -6.18 -6.62 11.41
CA PHE A 82 -5.28 -5.49 11.22
C PHE A 82 -6.01 -4.17 11.01
N ASN A 83 -7.34 -4.16 11.05
CA ASN A 83 -8.16 -3.00 10.66
C ASN A 83 -7.72 -2.44 9.29
N GLY A 84 -7.31 -3.33 8.41
CA GLY A 84 -6.80 -3.00 7.07
C GLY A 84 -7.74 -3.43 5.97
N LYS A 85 -7.69 -2.76 4.84
CA LYS A 85 -8.51 -3.05 3.67
C LYS A 85 -7.78 -2.66 2.39
N ILE A 86 -7.78 -3.56 1.40
CA ILE A 86 -7.40 -3.22 0.04
C ILE A 86 -8.68 -2.93 -0.74
N TYR A 87 -8.84 -1.70 -1.20
CA TYR A 87 -9.87 -1.32 -2.16
C TYR A 87 -9.39 -1.67 -3.56
N ILE A 88 -10.20 -2.40 -4.31
CA ILE A 88 -9.90 -2.79 -5.70
C ILE A 88 -11.01 -2.27 -6.60
N SER A 89 -10.66 -1.36 -7.49
CA SER A 89 -11.53 -0.85 -8.55
C SER A 89 -11.09 -1.38 -9.91
N TYR A 90 -12.06 -1.70 -10.75
CA TYR A 90 -11.84 -2.18 -12.11
C TYR A 90 -12.51 -1.24 -13.10
N LYS A 91 -11.84 -0.97 -14.22
CA LYS A 91 -12.38 -0.20 -15.34
C LYS A 91 -12.02 -0.87 -16.67
N GLU A 92 -12.91 -0.75 -17.65
CA GLU A 92 -12.66 -1.24 -19.01
C GLU A 92 -11.96 -0.14 -19.83
N VAL A 93 -10.80 -0.48 -20.39
CA VAL A 93 -10.15 0.34 -21.42
C VAL A 93 -11.01 0.29 -22.68
N GLY A 94 -11.20 1.41 -23.36
CA GLY A 94 -12.13 1.52 -24.50
C GLY A 94 -13.44 2.19 -24.13
N LYS A 95 -14.07 1.84 -23.01
CA LYS A 95 -15.11 2.67 -22.37
C LYS A 95 -14.50 3.92 -21.74
N ASN A 96 -13.30 3.76 -21.15
CA ASN A 96 -12.47 4.81 -20.60
C ASN A 96 -11.21 4.96 -21.46
N LYS A 97 -10.77 6.20 -21.67
CA LYS A 97 -9.49 6.46 -22.36
C LYS A 97 -8.33 6.00 -21.47
N PHE A 98 -7.42 5.21 -22.00
CA PHE A 98 -6.29 4.66 -21.25
C PHE A 98 -5.46 5.75 -20.54
N ASP A 99 -5.10 6.81 -21.28
CA ASP A 99 -4.32 7.91 -20.71
C ASP A 99 -5.05 8.61 -19.56
N SER A 100 -6.39 8.71 -19.62
CA SER A 100 -7.19 9.26 -18.52
C SER A 100 -7.14 8.36 -17.29
N LEU A 101 -7.23 7.04 -17.46
CA LEU A 101 -7.14 6.08 -16.35
C LEU A 101 -5.78 6.15 -15.65
N VAL A 102 -4.70 6.23 -16.44
CA VAL A 102 -3.34 6.38 -15.91
C VAL A 102 -3.22 7.72 -15.17
N ASN A 103 -3.65 8.82 -15.78
CA ASN A 103 -3.61 10.16 -15.16
C ASN A 103 -4.44 10.21 -13.86
N ASP A 104 -5.60 9.57 -13.82
CA ASP A 104 -6.42 9.46 -12.62
C ASP A 104 -5.70 8.69 -11.51
N ALA A 105 -5.03 7.59 -11.85
CA ALA A 105 -4.25 6.81 -10.89
C ALA A 105 -3.11 7.63 -10.28
N PHE A 106 -2.38 8.40 -11.10
CA PHE A 106 -1.36 9.34 -10.62
C PHE A 106 -1.97 10.46 -9.78
N THR A 107 -3.06 11.06 -10.22
CA THR A 107 -3.75 12.14 -9.49
C THR A 107 -4.20 11.66 -8.12
N MET A 108 -4.77 10.48 -8.01
CA MET A 108 -5.19 9.89 -6.74
C MET A 108 -4.00 9.58 -5.82
N SER A 109 -2.87 9.15 -6.38
CA SER A 109 -1.67 8.85 -5.60
C SER A 109 -0.93 10.10 -5.12
N TYR A 110 -0.93 11.18 -5.91
CA TYR A 110 -0.20 12.39 -5.59
C TYR A 110 -1.07 13.47 -4.94
N LYS A 111 -2.12 13.92 -5.61
CA LYS A 111 -2.86 15.12 -5.22
C LYS A 111 -3.49 15.04 -3.83
N GLN A 112 -3.96 13.85 -3.43
CA GLN A 112 -4.62 13.67 -2.14
C GLN A 112 -3.63 13.46 -0.99
N HIS A 113 -2.36 13.12 -1.28
CA HIS A 113 -1.39 12.70 -0.28
C HIS A 113 -0.21 13.66 -0.10
N THR A 114 0.02 14.58 -1.03
CA THR A 114 1.17 15.51 -1.04
C THR A 114 1.35 16.30 0.26
N TYR A 115 0.27 16.66 0.95
CA TYR A 115 0.35 17.41 2.20
C TYR A 115 0.90 16.63 3.39
N LYS A 116 0.82 15.28 3.35
CA LYS A 116 1.19 14.40 4.46
C LYS A 116 2.30 13.43 4.08
N ALA A 117 2.59 13.30 2.80
CA ALA A 117 3.66 12.46 2.30
C ALA A 117 5.01 13.17 2.43
N SER A 118 5.99 12.49 2.99
CA SER A 118 7.40 12.90 2.96
C SER A 118 8.04 12.53 1.62
N ALA A 119 7.57 11.46 0.98
CA ALA A 119 7.95 11.04 -0.36
C ALA A 119 6.83 10.19 -0.98
N ILE A 120 6.73 10.23 -2.32
CA ILE A 120 5.88 9.33 -3.12
C ILE A 120 6.77 8.73 -4.20
N GLU A 121 6.99 7.43 -4.13
CA GLU A 121 7.92 6.70 -4.98
C GLU A 121 7.15 5.78 -5.93
N PRO A 122 7.03 6.14 -7.23
CA PRO A 122 6.45 5.26 -8.24
C PRO A 122 7.49 4.24 -8.71
N GLU A 123 7.12 2.97 -8.71
CA GLU A 123 7.93 1.84 -9.17
C GLU A 123 7.19 1.14 -10.32
N PRO A 124 7.60 1.30 -11.58
CA PRO A 124 7.07 0.52 -12.70
C PRO A 124 7.40 -0.96 -12.55
N PHE A 125 6.46 -1.82 -12.91
CA PHE A 125 6.67 -3.26 -12.88
C PHE A 125 6.04 -3.97 -14.08
N ILE A 126 6.54 -5.18 -14.35
CA ILE A 126 5.92 -6.16 -15.25
C ILE A 126 5.77 -7.45 -14.45
N THR A 127 4.57 -8.04 -14.45
CA THR A 127 4.28 -9.27 -13.74
C THR A 127 4.73 -10.52 -14.52
N PRO A 128 4.84 -11.70 -13.86
CA PRO A 128 5.07 -12.97 -14.56
C PRO A 128 4.01 -13.30 -15.63
N ASN A 129 2.80 -12.74 -15.50
CA ASN A 129 1.71 -12.88 -16.48
C ASN A 129 1.75 -11.80 -17.59
N ASN A 130 2.88 -11.09 -17.73
CA ASN A 130 3.10 -10.06 -18.74
C ASN A 130 2.11 -8.88 -18.67
N LEU A 131 1.67 -8.54 -17.45
CA LEU A 131 0.87 -7.36 -17.18
C LEU A 131 1.77 -6.24 -16.67
N SER A 132 1.53 -5.01 -17.09
CA SER A 132 2.30 -3.85 -16.67
C SER A 132 1.54 -3.00 -15.65
N GLY A 133 2.27 -2.22 -14.86
CA GLY A 133 1.66 -1.34 -13.88
C GLY A 133 2.66 -0.44 -13.19
N ILE A 134 2.16 0.33 -12.23
CA ILE A 134 2.97 1.14 -11.33
C ILE A 134 2.53 0.87 -9.90
N TYR A 135 3.51 0.63 -9.05
CA TYR A 135 3.35 0.53 -7.62
C TYR A 135 3.83 1.84 -6.98
N PHE A 136 2.99 2.47 -6.16
CA PHE A 136 3.31 3.70 -5.46
C PHE A 136 3.55 3.39 -3.98
N THR A 137 4.73 3.72 -3.49
CA THR A 137 5.04 3.73 -2.06
C THR A 137 4.93 5.16 -1.55
N LEU A 138 4.02 5.39 -0.61
CA LEU A 138 3.79 6.70 0.01
C LEU A 138 4.37 6.67 1.42
N LYS A 139 5.40 7.48 1.66
CA LYS A 139 6.05 7.65 2.97
C LYS A 139 5.41 8.83 3.71
N GLY A 140 5.50 8.81 5.04
CA GLY A 140 4.90 9.84 5.90
C GLY A 140 3.52 9.44 6.41
N ASN A 141 2.86 10.38 7.09
CA ASN A 141 1.56 10.15 7.73
C ASN A 141 0.39 10.22 6.73
N THR A 142 0.49 9.40 5.68
CA THR A 142 -0.54 9.30 4.63
C THR A 142 -1.64 8.33 5.00
N ALA A 143 -2.85 8.50 4.45
CA ALA A 143 -3.97 7.61 4.69
C ALA A 143 -3.75 6.20 4.09
N THR A 144 -2.89 6.10 3.08
CA THR A 144 -2.48 4.84 2.44
C THR A 144 -1.00 4.90 2.15
N ALA A 145 -0.28 3.84 2.46
CA ALA A 145 1.14 3.73 2.18
C ALA A 145 1.43 2.97 0.86
N ASN A 146 0.46 2.23 0.35
CA ASN A 146 0.63 1.37 -0.80
C ASN A 146 -0.56 1.51 -1.76
N GLN A 147 -0.28 1.96 -2.99
CA GLN A 147 -1.25 2.00 -4.08
C GLN A 147 -0.62 1.38 -5.33
N PHE A 148 -1.44 0.89 -6.22
CA PHE A 148 -0.97 0.37 -7.50
C PHE A 148 -2.05 0.45 -8.56
N PHE A 149 -1.65 0.41 -9.82
CA PHE A 149 -2.53 -0.02 -10.89
C PHE A 149 -1.83 -1.09 -11.73
N ILE A 150 -2.63 -1.92 -12.39
CA ILE A 150 -2.18 -2.98 -13.27
C ILE A 150 -3.10 -3.07 -14.48
N THR A 151 -2.54 -3.31 -15.67
CA THR A 151 -3.25 -3.23 -16.94
C THR A 151 -2.62 -4.13 -18.00
N ASP A 152 -3.39 -4.49 -19.01
CA ASP A 152 -2.92 -5.01 -20.29
C ASP A 152 -2.85 -3.91 -21.37
N SER A 153 -3.11 -2.65 -20.99
CA SER A 153 -3.13 -1.46 -21.83
C SER A 153 -4.21 -1.45 -22.95
N THR A 154 -4.97 -2.53 -23.09
CA THR A 154 -5.91 -2.72 -24.20
C THR A 154 -7.36 -2.88 -23.79
N LYS A 155 -7.64 -3.61 -22.71
CA LYS A 155 -9.00 -3.94 -22.27
C LYS A 155 -9.23 -3.74 -20.79
N HIS A 156 -8.22 -3.96 -19.96
CA HIS A 156 -8.39 -4.11 -18.53
C HIS A 156 -7.50 -3.11 -17.78
N PHE A 157 -8.09 -2.45 -16.80
CA PHE A 157 -7.39 -1.56 -15.87
C PHE A 157 -7.93 -1.82 -14.46
N LEU A 158 -7.05 -2.22 -13.55
CA LEU A 158 -7.37 -2.44 -12.15
C LEU A 158 -6.48 -1.55 -11.29
N ARG A 159 -7.08 -0.87 -10.32
CA ARG A 159 -6.37 -0.08 -9.32
C ARG A 159 -6.63 -0.66 -7.93
N GLY A 160 -5.59 -0.72 -7.11
CA GLY A 160 -5.69 -1.11 -5.72
C GLY A 160 -5.02 -0.11 -4.79
N ALA A 161 -5.54 -0.02 -3.56
CA ALA A 161 -4.96 0.81 -2.51
C ALA A 161 -5.23 0.20 -1.13
N LEU A 162 -4.18 0.07 -0.32
CA LEU A 162 -4.27 -0.44 1.05
C LEU A 162 -4.51 0.73 2.02
N TYR A 163 -5.61 0.67 2.76
CA TYR A 163 -5.98 1.61 3.81
C TYR A 163 -6.09 0.92 5.15
N PHE A 164 -5.91 1.69 6.22
CA PHE A 164 -6.18 1.26 7.58
C PHE A 164 -7.26 2.14 8.19
N ASP A 165 -8.18 1.53 8.93
CA ASP A 165 -9.16 2.25 9.74
C ASP A 165 -8.49 2.71 11.05
N ALA A 166 -7.56 3.64 10.91
CA ALA A 166 -6.76 4.21 11.98
C ALA A 166 -6.28 5.61 11.60
N VAL A 167 -5.94 6.40 12.61
CA VAL A 167 -5.30 7.70 12.37
C VAL A 167 -3.96 7.45 11.68
N PRO A 168 -3.70 8.07 10.52
CA PRO A 168 -2.45 7.90 9.79
C PRO A 168 -1.23 8.24 10.64
N ASN A 169 -0.38 7.25 10.86
CA ASN A 169 0.89 7.39 11.57
C ASN A 169 1.86 6.35 11.00
N GLU A 170 2.83 6.82 10.20
CA GLU A 170 3.78 5.95 9.50
C GLU A 170 4.48 4.99 10.45
N ASP A 171 5.01 5.54 11.55
CA ASP A 171 5.79 4.75 12.51
C ASP A 171 4.98 3.64 13.18
N SER A 172 3.74 3.93 13.59
CA SER A 172 2.89 2.96 14.28
C SER A 172 2.34 1.89 13.35
N LEU A 173 2.04 2.26 12.10
CA LEU A 173 1.48 1.36 11.09
C LEU A 173 2.56 0.56 10.34
N GLN A 174 3.82 0.98 10.41
CA GLN A 174 4.91 0.40 9.63
C GLN A 174 5.03 -1.14 9.75
N PRO A 175 4.91 -1.80 10.92
CA PRO A 175 5.00 -3.26 10.99
C PRO A 175 3.88 -3.96 10.22
N VAL A 176 2.63 -3.51 10.38
CA VAL A 176 1.46 -4.09 9.70
C VAL A 176 1.49 -3.76 8.22
N ASN A 177 1.87 -2.54 7.86
CA ASN A 177 2.00 -2.11 6.48
C ASN A 177 3.06 -2.95 5.74
N SER A 178 4.25 -3.16 6.34
CA SER A 178 5.30 -4.00 5.77
C SER A 178 4.88 -5.46 5.65
N PHE A 179 4.05 -5.95 6.57
CA PHE A 179 3.49 -7.29 6.50
C PHE A 179 2.51 -7.41 5.32
N LEU A 180 1.50 -6.53 5.22
CA LEU A 180 0.47 -6.59 4.18
C LEU A 180 0.99 -6.16 2.80
N GLN A 181 2.03 -5.35 2.71
CA GLN A 181 2.70 -5.02 1.44
C GLN A 181 3.14 -6.26 0.65
N LYS A 182 3.59 -7.30 1.35
CA LYS A 182 3.97 -8.57 0.71
C LYS A 182 2.75 -9.25 0.07
N ASP A 183 1.57 -9.14 0.69
CA ASP A 183 0.33 -9.68 0.15
C ASP A 183 -0.17 -8.90 -1.05
N VAL A 184 -0.04 -7.57 -1.02
CA VAL A 184 -0.35 -6.72 -2.17
C VAL A 184 0.53 -7.09 -3.36
N ARG A 185 1.85 -7.28 -3.14
CA ARG A 185 2.76 -7.69 -4.22
C ARG A 185 2.48 -9.11 -4.70
N HIS A 186 2.08 -10.03 -3.83
CA HIS A 186 1.66 -11.38 -4.22
C HIS A 186 0.41 -11.33 -5.09
N LEU A 187 -0.60 -10.57 -4.71
CA LEU A 187 -1.80 -10.33 -5.49
C LEU A 187 -1.45 -9.81 -6.90
N ILE A 188 -0.60 -8.79 -6.98
CA ILE A 188 -0.14 -8.22 -8.25
C ILE A 188 0.53 -9.29 -9.13
N ASN A 189 1.43 -10.09 -8.57
CA ASN A 189 2.19 -11.11 -9.31
C ASN A 189 1.32 -12.28 -9.78
N THR A 190 0.23 -12.58 -9.09
CA THR A 190 -0.67 -13.69 -9.41
C THR A 190 -1.89 -13.28 -10.22
N LEU A 191 -2.10 -11.97 -10.42
CA LEU A 191 -3.23 -11.46 -11.17
C LEU A 191 -3.19 -11.93 -12.63
N GLN A 192 -4.35 -12.39 -13.11
CA GLN A 192 -4.59 -12.79 -14.50
C GLN A 192 -5.93 -12.26 -14.97
N TRP A 193 -5.98 -11.76 -16.20
CA TRP A 193 -7.24 -11.43 -16.85
C TRP A 193 -7.94 -12.70 -17.36
N ARG A 194 -9.26 -12.70 -17.24
CA ARG A 194 -10.09 -13.72 -17.89
C ARG A 194 -10.50 -13.23 -19.26
N ASN A 195 -10.17 -13.98 -20.27
CA ASN A 195 -10.85 -13.84 -21.54
C ASN A 195 -12.33 -14.20 -21.30
N LYS A 196 -13.27 -13.29 -21.56
CA LYS A 196 -14.66 -13.70 -21.67
C LYS A 196 -14.69 -14.83 -22.70
N ALA A 197 -15.09 -16.03 -22.27
CA ALA A 197 -15.43 -17.06 -23.23
C ALA A 197 -16.43 -16.40 -24.17
N THR A 198 -16.09 -16.27 -25.45
CA THR A 198 -17.05 -15.95 -26.49
C THR A 198 -18.12 -17.04 -26.36
N SER A 199 -19.30 -16.65 -25.86
CA SER A 199 -20.45 -17.56 -25.92
C SER A 199 -20.54 -18.05 -27.35
N PRO A 200 -20.55 -19.37 -27.63
CA PRO A 200 -20.89 -19.85 -28.97
C PRO A 200 -22.30 -19.35 -29.27
N LEU A 201 -22.46 -18.72 -30.42
CA LEU A 201 -23.73 -18.31 -31.02
C LEU A 201 -24.66 -19.48 -31.16
#